data_669427a87302e3018b21c9435c221180
#
_entry.id   669427a87302e3018b21c9435c221180
#
_cell.length_a   1.000
_cell.length_b   1.000
_cell.length_c   1.000
_cell.angle_alpha   90.00
_cell.angle_beta   90.00
_cell.angle_gamma   90.00
#
_symmetry.space_group_name_H-M   'P 1'
#
loop_
_entity.id
_entity.type
_entity.pdbx_description
1 polymer ?
#
loop_
_entity_poly.entity_id
_entity_poly.type
_entity_poly.pdbx_seq_one_letter_code
_entity_poly.pdbx_strand_id
1 'polypeptide(L)'
;MAQIREDVVFYGKSGGGVTLSGGEVLMQKAFAQALLQRCHAEGIHTAIESNLCVDTAVLEQLIPQLDLVMADIKSMDAPAHIRGTGCSNEKTLRNIRWLDGRNVPLIIRTPVIPGFNDSEDN
;
A
#
# COMPACT_ATOMS: atom_id res chain seq x y z
N MET A 1 -10.90 7.09 -14.44
CA MET A 1 -11.35 8.45 -13.98
C MET A 1 -12.85 8.67 -14.08
N ALA A 2 -13.54 8.33 -15.16
CA ALA A 2 -14.99 8.57 -15.25
C ALA A 2 -15.75 7.92 -14.07
N GLN A 3 -15.54 6.64 -13.81
CA GLN A 3 -16.15 5.92 -12.68
C GLN A 3 -15.78 6.54 -11.31
N ILE A 4 -14.51 6.92 -11.14
CA ILE A 4 -14.05 7.56 -9.89
C ILE A 4 -14.81 8.87 -9.65
N ARG A 5 -15.07 9.66 -10.70
CA ARG A 5 -15.77 10.93 -10.59
C ARG A 5 -17.25 10.80 -10.25
N GLU A 6 -17.87 9.68 -10.58
CA GLU A 6 -19.26 9.42 -10.21
C GLU A 6 -19.45 9.39 -8.69
N ASP A 7 -18.42 8.97 -7.95
CA ASP A 7 -18.46 8.81 -6.49
C ASP A 7 -17.90 10.02 -5.71
N VAL A 8 -17.41 11.07 -6.39
CA VAL A 8 -16.78 12.25 -5.73
C VAL A 8 -17.71 12.91 -4.69
N VAL A 9 -19.00 12.95 -4.95
CA VAL A 9 -19.98 13.51 -4.01
C VAL A 9 -20.01 12.73 -2.69
N PHE A 10 -19.80 11.41 -2.75
CA PHE A 10 -19.76 10.56 -1.57
C PHE A 10 -18.42 10.73 -0.83
N TYR A 11 -17.30 10.84 -1.55
CA TYR A 11 -15.98 11.08 -0.94
C TYR A 11 -15.95 12.37 -0.11
N GLY A 12 -16.51 13.45 -0.63
CA GLY A 12 -16.59 14.73 0.08
C GLY A 12 -17.41 14.67 1.37
N LYS A 13 -18.41 13.78 1.45
CA LYS A 13 -19.26 13.61 2.64
C LYS A 13 -18.66 12.65 3.67
N SER A 14 -17.97 11.61 3.22
CA SER A 14 -17.45 10.54 4.08
C SER A 14 -16.00 10.74 4.51
N GLY A 15 -15.26 11.66 3.88
CA GLY A 15 -13.81 11.74 3.99
C GLY A 15 -13.09 10.58 3.29
N GLY A 16 -13.80 9.87 2.42
CA GLY A 16 -13.27 8.76 1.63
C GLY A 16 -12.52 9.20 0.38
N GLY A 17 -12.18 8.24 -0.46
CA GLY A 17 -11.44 8.50 -1.69
C GLY A 17 -11.20 7.22 -2.49
N VAL A 18 -10.10 7.19 -3.21
CA VAL A 18 -9.71 6.08 -4.08
C VAL A 18 -8.59 5.27 -3.45
N THR A 19 -8.82 3.97 -3.32
CA THR A 19 -7.77 3.01 -2.95
C THR A 19 -7.38 2.18 -4.17
N LEU A 20 -6.11 2.21 -4.54
CA LEU A 20 -5.57 1.30 -5.55
C LEU A 20 -5.17 -0.01 -4.88
N SER A 21 -5.75 -1.09 -5.34
CA SER A 21 -5.59 -2.44 -4.81
C SER A 21 -5.65 -3.47 -5.95
N GLY A 22 -5.59 -4.76 -5.60
CA GLY A 22 -5.72 -5.87 -6.54
C GLY A 22 -4.40 -6.35 -7.09
N GLY A 23 -4.09 -7.67 -6.98
CA GLY A 23 -2.76 -8.19 -7.21
C GLY A 23 -1.72 -7.42 -6.39
N GLU A 24 -0.70 -6.92 -7.05
CA GLU A 24 0.24 -5.95 -6.46
C GLU A 24 0.25 -4.67 -7.29
N VAL A 25 -0.29 -3.58 -6.74
CA VAL A 25 -0.47 -2.31 -7.46
C VAL A 25 0.85 -1.73 -7.99
N LEU A 26 1.96 -1.96 -7.28
CA LEU A 26 3.28 -1.44 -7.64
C LEU A 26 3.95 -2.22 -8.78
N MET A 27 3.38 -3.34 -9.21
CA MET A 27 3.79 -4.02 -10.45
C MET A 27 3.41 -3.21 -11.70
N GLN A 28 2.41 -2.34 -11.60
CA GLN A 28 1.98 -1.41 -12.65
C GLN A 28 2.26 0.04 -12.23
N LYS A 29 3.46 0.31 -11.76
CA LYS A 29 3.84 1.59 -11.16
C LYS A 29 3.53 2.81 -12.03
N ALA A 30 3.76 2.75 -13.33
CA ALA A 30 3.49 3.88 -14.23
C ALA A 30 1.99 4.21 -14.30
N PHE A 31 1.14 3.19 -14.38
CA PHE A 31 -0.31 3.35 -14.35
C PHE A 31 -0.79 3.86 -13.00
N ALA A 32 -0.31 3.25 -11.91
CA ALA A 32 -0.63 3.69 -10.55
C ALA A 32 -0.25 5.16 -10.33
N GLN A 33 0.95 5.55 -10.71
CA GLN A 33 1.42 6.93 -10.59
C GLN A 33 0.53 7.91 -11.36
N ALA A 34 0.22 7.61 -12.63
CA ALA A 34 -0.62 8.48 -13.45
C ALA A 34 -2.02 8.65 -12.86
N LEU A 35 -2.60 7.56 -12.35
CA LEU A 35 -3.93 7.59 -11.75
C LEU A 35 -3.94 8.37 -10.42
N LEU A 36 -2.96 8.12 -9.56
CA LEU A 36 -2.82 8.84 -8.28
C LEU A 36 -2.61 10.34 -8.50
N GLN A 37 -1.74 10.72 -9.43
CA GLN A 37 -1.53 12.12 -9.79
C GLN A 37 -2.83 12.79 -10.23
N ARG A 38 -3.62 12.09 -11.04
CA ARG A 38 -4.91 12.61 -11.51
C ARG A 38 -5.91 12.78 -10.39
N CYS A 39 -6.05 11.78 -9.52
CA CYS A 39 -6.93 11.86 -8.35
C CYS A 39 -6.50 12.99 -7.42
N HIS A 40 -5.22 13.09 -7.12
CA HIS A 40 -4.68 14.13 -6.26
C HIS A 40 -4.93 15.54 -6.82
N ALA A 41 -4.71 15.72 -8.14
CA ALA A 41 -4.99 17.00 -8.81
C ALA A 41 -6.47 17.41 -8.77
N GLU A 42 -7.38 16.45 -8.62
CA GLU A 42 -8.82 16.68 -8.47
C GLU A 42 -9.26 16.75 -6.99
N GLY A 43 -8.30 16.76 -6.04
CA GLY A 43 -8.58 16.84 -4.61
C GLY A 43 -9.23 15.57 -4.03
N ILE A 44 -9.08 14.44 -4.71
CA ILE A 44 -9.59 13.15 -4.25
C ILE A 44 -8.54 12.49 -3.38
N HIS A 45 -8.92 12.10 -2.16
CA HIS A 45 -8.06 11.35 -1.23
C HIS A 45 -7.61 10.03 -1.86
N THR A 46 -6.32 9.72 -1.75
CA THR A 46 -5.71 8.58 -2.42
C THR A 46 -5.01 7.64 -1.44
N ALA A 47 -5.21 6.36 -1.64
CA ALA A 47 -4.56 5.31 -0.88
C ALA A 47 -4.04 4.18 -1.78
N ILE A 48 -3.05 3.45 -1.32
CA ILE A 48 -2.62 2.19 -1.93
C ILE A 48 -2.65 1.05 -0.90
N GLU A 49 -2.96 -0.15 -1.39
CA GLU A 49 -2.71 -1.41 -0.69
C GLU A 49 -1.57 -2.14 -1.40
N SER A 50 -0.48 -2.43 -0.69
CA SER A 50 0.71 -3.00 -1.29
C SER A 50 1.51 -3.83 -0.28
N ASN A 51 2.19 -4.86 -0.77
CA ASN A 51 3.20 -5.58 0.02
C ASN A 51 4.53 -4.78 0.14
N LEU A 52 4.64 -3.65 -0.53
CA LEU A 52 5.83 -2.78 -0.53
C LEU A 52 7.14 -3.50 -0.93
N CYS A 53 7.06 -4.61 -1.66
CA CYS A 53 8.23 -5.37 -2.12
C CYS A 53 8.82 -4.75 -3.40
N VAL A 54 9.20 -3.48 -3.30
CA VAL A 54 9.76 -2.68 -4.39
C VAL A 54 10.99 -1.92 -3.91
N ASP A 55 11.72 -1.34 -4.84
CA ASP A 55 12.79 -0.41 -4.49
C ASP A 55 12.20 0.89 -3.90
N THR A 56 12.83 1.42 -2.88
CA THR A 56 12.36 2.63 -2.16
C THR A 56 12.15 3.83 -3.11
N ALA A 57 12.97 3.93 -4.16
CA ALA A 57 12.83 4.98 -5.18
C ALA A 57 11.45 5.00 -5.86
N VAL A 58 10.75 3.86 -5.94
CA VAL A 58 9.38 3.80 -6.46
C VAL A 58 8.43 4.51 -5.51
N LEU A 59 8.56 4.29 -4.21
CA LEU A 59 7.74 4.95 -3.19
C LEU A 59 8.02 6.45 -3.12
N GLU A 60 9.28 6.86 -3.25
CA GLU A 60 9.65 8.27 -3.29
C GLU A 60 8.90 9.05 -4.38
N GLN A 61 8.65 8.42 -5.52
CA GLN A 61 7.90 9.03 -6.61
C GLN A 61 6.39 9.08 -6.36
N LEU A 62 5.85 8.17 -5.56
CA LEU A 62 4.41 8.05 -5.31
C LEU A 62 3.92 8.84 -4.10
N ILE A 63 4.76 8.97 -3.06
CA ILE A 63 4.39 9.62 -1.79
C ILE A 63 3.74 11.00 -1.98
N PRO A 64 4.21 11.88 -2.86
CA PRO A 64 3.59 13.21 -3.02
C PRO A 64 2.11 13.16 -3.44
N GLN A 65 1.64 12.03 -3.94
CA GLN A 65 0.25 11.84 -4.38
C GLN A 65 -0.51 10.85 -3.51
N LEU A 66 0.02 10.49 -2.32
CA LEU A 66 -0.59 9.52 -1.42
C LEU A 66 -0.99 10.17 -0.10
N ASP A 67 -2.23 9.95 0.28
CA ASP A 67 -2.78 10.36 1.57
C ASP A 67 -2.77 9.21 2.59
N LEU A 68 -2.63 7.95 2.13
CA LEU A 68 -2.59 6.77 2.98
C LEU A 68 -1.86 5.62 2.28
N VAL A 69 -1.03 4.90 3.03
CA VAL A 69 -0.44 3.62 2.60
C VAL A 69 -0.93 2.51 3.53
N MET A 70 -1.47 1.45 2.96
CA MET A 70 -1.80 0.21 3.65
C MET A 70 -0.79 -0.86 3.24
N ALA A 71 0.09 -1.21 4.16
CA ALA A 71 1.17 -2.15 3.94
C ALA A 71 0.78 -3.55 4.43
N ASP A 72 0.86 -4.53 3.54
CA ASP A 72 0.62 -5.93 3.88
C ASP A 72 1.94 -6.64 4.19
N ILE A 73 2.05 -7.22 5.37
CA ILE A 73 3.12 -8.12 5.74
C ILE A 73 2.53 -9.45 6.21
N LYS A 74 2.97 -10.57 5.63
CA LYS A 74 2.40 -11.88 5.92
C LYS A 74 3.06 -12.56 7.11
N SER A 75 4.34 -12.31 7.36
CA SER A 75 5.09 -12.80 8.50
C SER A 75 6.31 -11.94 8.78
N MET A 76 6.65 -11.77 10.04
CA MET A 76 7.90 -11.12 10.47
C MET A 76 9.10 -12.06 10.30
N ASP A 77 8.89 -13.37 10.37
CA ASP A 77 9.91 -14.37 10.11
C ASP A 77 10.21 -14.47 8.61
N ALA A 78 11.44 -14.12 8.19
CA ALA A 78 11.81 -14.11 6.78
C ALA A 78 11.71 -15.50 6.11
N PRO A 79 12.19 -16.60 6.71
CA PRO A 79 11.97 -17.94 6.16
C PRO A 79 10.50 -18.33 6.01
N ALA A 80 9.65 -18.03 7.00
CA ALA A 80 8.22 -18.29 6.91
C ALA A 80 7.57 -17.45 5.80
N HIS A 81 7.95 -16.17 5.69
CA HIS A 81 7.46 -15.29 4.64
C HIS A 81 7.80 -15.82 3.23
N ILE A 82 9.03 -16.30 3.03
CA ILE A 82 9.45 -16.92 1.77
C ILE A 82 8.64 -18.18 1.46
N ARG A 83 8.42 -19.05 2.47
CA ARG A 83 7.63 -20.28 2.27
C ARG A 83 6.18 -19.97 1.89
N GLY A 84 5.58 -18.94 2.49
CA GLY A 84 4.18 -18.60 2.26
C GLY A 84 3.92 -17.72 1.03
N THR A 85 4.88 -16.88 0.63
CA THR A 85 4.68 -15.87 -0.42
C THR A 85 5.63 -16.02 -1.60
N GLY A 86 6.71 -16.78 -1.46
CA GLY A 86 7.79 -16.89 -2.45
C GLY A 86 8.78 -15.72 -2.44
N CYS A 87 8.61 -14.73 -1.55
CA CYS A 87 9.46 -13.54 -1.46
C CYS A 87 9.94 -13.30 -0.04
N SER A 88 11.13 -12.68 0.10
CA SER A 88 11.59 -12.19 1.41
C SER A 88 10.78 -10.97 1.85
N ASN A 89 10.63 -10.79 3.16
CA ASN A 89 10.03 -9.60 3.75
C ASN A 89 11.00 -8.41 3.92
N GLU A 90 12.26 -8.54 3.51
CA GLU A 90 13.29 -7.53 3.74
C GLU A 90 12.97 -6.18 3.11
N LYS A 91 12.59 -6.16 1.83
CA LYS A 91 12.20 -4.92 1.14
C LYS A 91 10.96 -4.30 1.76
N THR A 92 9.96 -5.13 2.10
CA THR A 92 8.73 -4.71 2.78
C THR A 92 9.05 -4.01 4.09
N LEU A 93 9.84 -4.64 4.96
CA LEU A 93 10.22 -4.07 6.27
C LEU A 93 11.07 -2.80 6.12
N ARG A 94 11.98 -2.76 5.16
CA ARG A 94 12.77 -1.57 4.85
C ARG A 94 11.87 -0.40 4.48
N ASN A 95 10.93 -0.64 3.58
CA ASN A 95 10.00 0.38 3.10
C ASN A 95 9.02 0.84 4.17
N ILE A 96 8.55 -0.06 5.03
CA ILE A 96 7.73 0.30 6.20
C ILE A 96 8.50 1.26 7.12
N ARG A 97 9.75 0.93 7.48
CA ARG A 97 10.57 1.80 8.32
C ARG A 97 10.87 3.14 7.66
N TRP A 98 11.10 3.13 6.34
CA TRP A 98 11.32 4.35 5.58
C TRP A 98 10.08 5.25 5.55
N LEU A 99 8.87 4.66 5.41
CA LEU A 99 7.59 5.38 5.44
C LEU A 99 7.27 5.97 6.82
N ASP A 100 7.63 5.28 7.90
CA ASP A 100 7.39 5.72 9.28
C ASP A 100 7.96 7.13 9.56
N GLY A 101 9.05 7.48 8.91
CA GLY A 101 9.65 8.82 8.99
C GLY A 101 9.04 9.87 8.05
N ARG A 102 7.95 9.56 7.36
CA ARG A 102 7.33 10.44 6.36
C ARG A 102 5.97 10.94 6.81
N ASN A 103 5.50 12.03 6.20
CA ASN A 103 4.20 12.64 6.53
C ASN A 103 3.03 11.96 5.79
N VAL A 104 3.11 10.66 5.55
CA VAL A 104 2.01 9.89 5.00
C VAL A 104 1.53 8.88 6.04
N PRO A 105 0.23 8.84 6.37
CA PRO A 105 -0.32 7.84 7.27
C PRO A 105 -0.07 6.43 6.76
N LEU A 106 0.34 5.54 7.67
CA LEU A 106 0.68 4.15 7.38
C LEU A 106 -0.17 3.22 8.23
N ILE A 107 -0.86 2.29 7.59
CA ILE A 107 -1.56 1.17 8.25
C ILE A 107 -0.83 -0.12 7.87
N ILE A 108 -0.40 -0.88 8.86
CA ILE A 108 0.18 -2.20 8.65
C ILE A 108 -0.89 -3.25 8.88
N ARG A 109 -1.04 -4.17 7.94
CA ARG A 109 -2.02 -5.25 8.01
C ARG A 109 -1.33 -6.59 7.89
N THR A 110 -1.72 -7.52 8.78
CA THR A 110 -1.27 -8.91 8.72
C THR A 110 -2.49 -9.81 8.80
N PRO A 111 -2.87 -10.49 7.72
CA PRO A 111 -3.94 -11.49 7.81
C PRO A 111 -3.43 -12.66 8.62
N VAL A 112 -4.11 -12.99 9.72
CA VAL A 112 -3.75 -14.13 10.56
C VAL A 112 -4.20 -15.41 9.88
N ILE A 113 -3.25 -16.29 9.57
CA ILE A 113 -3.47 -17.56 8.89
C ILE A 113 -3.06 -18.69 9.83
N PRO A 114 -4.01 -19.51 10.32
CA PRO A 114 -3.72 -20.62 11.22
C PRO A 114 -2.64 -21.57 10.68
N GLY A 115 -1.65 -21.87 11.52
CA GLY A 115 -0.53 -22.74 11.17
C GLY A 115 0.55 -22.10 10.30
N PHE A 116 0.41 -20.80 9.98
CA PHE A 116 1.40 -20.09 9.16
C PHE A 116 2.05 -18.91 9.92
N ASN A 117 1.25 -17.98 10.43
CA ASN A 117 1.72 -16.77 11.09
C ASN A 117 0.99 -16.46 12.40
N ASP A 118 0.39 -17.46 13.02
CA ASP A 118 -0.38 -17.36 14.26
C ASP A 118 0.42 -17.70 15.53
N SER A 119 1.74 -17.83 15.44
CA SER A 119 2.61 -18.03 16.59
C SER A 119 2.87 -16.74 17.36
N GLU A 120 3.18 -16.85 18.66
CA GLU A 120 3.51 -15.71 19.52
C GLU A 120 4.79 -14.98 19.07
N ASP A 121 5.67 -15.66 18.35
CA ASP A 121 6.95 -15.11 17.86
C ASP A 121 6.84 -14.38 16.52
N ASN A 122 5.64 -14.30 15.94
CA ASN A 122 5.44 -13.67 14.64
C ASN A 122 4.95 -12.17 14.77
#